data_3b35142c102e4c9a827889d4b22a2301
#
_entry.id   3b35142c102e4c9a827889d4b22a2301
#
_cell.length_a   1.000
_cell.length_b   1.000
_cell.length_c   1.000
_cell.angle_alpha   90.00
_cell.angle_beta   90.00
_cell.angle_gamma   90.00
#
_symmetry.space_group_name_H-M   'P 1'
#
loop_
_entity.id
_entity.type
_entity.pdbx_description
1 polymer ?
#
loop_
_entity_poly.entity_id
_entity_poly.type
_entity_poly.pdbx_seq_one_letter_code
_entity_poly.pdbx_strand_id
1 'polypeptide(L)'
;MKQLQANWKSLQSQCHESQKTLSNCIASWSQFTTALDSMKRWIDHFQKKVNDEQSKENKTPEDLVRCKSLVEEAIQQKPVLEDLNDKCEALLELSACSWARDKTVQLQSAYTSLLTDMQGLVSRVEKNLSDHTEFLKAKKEMEDWLRIARGSVQDCMGVGDAEWAKDKLETIKVCN
;
A
#
# COMPACT_ATOMS: atom_id res chain seq x y z
N MET A 1 10.89 68.39 -21.83
CA MET A 1 10.29 68.19 -20.49
C MET A 1 9.16 67.13 -20.54
N LYS A 2 8.14 67.26 -21.39
CA LYS A 2 7.00 66.27 -21.48
C LYS A 2 7.48 64.84 -21.79
N GLN A 3 8.43 64.63 -22.70
CA GLN A 3 8.98 63.32 -23.08
C GLN A 3 9.72 62.65 -21.88
N LEU A 4 10.47 63.43 -21.12
CA LEU A 4 11.22 62.91 -19.94
C LEU A 4 10.25 62.43 -18.85
N GLN A 5 9.17 63.17 -18.62
CA GLN A 5 8.09 62.76 -17.68
C GLN A 5 7.36 61.51 -18.12
N ALA A 6 7.10 61.36 -19.44
CA ALA A 6 6.45 60.18 -20.00
C ALA A 6 7.37 58.93 -19.82
N ASN A 7 8.66 59.06 -20.16
CA ASN A 7 9.64 57.98 -19.98
C ASN A 7 9.78 57.58 -18.51
N TRP A 8 9.82 58.58 -17.59
CA TRP A 8 9.88 58.29 -16.16
C TRP A 8 8.66 57.51 -15.65
N LYS A 9 7.45 57.91 -16.02
CA LYS A 9 6.22 57.17 -15.65
C LYS A 9 6.19 55.76 -16.23
N SER A 10 6.64 55.57 -17.48
CA SER A 10 6.76 54.25 -18.09
C SER A 10 7.72 53.36 -17.34
N LEU A 11 8.93 53.90 -17.00
CA LEU A 11 9.94 53.15 -16.23
C LEU A 11 9.42 52.77 -14.82
N GLN A 12 8.75 53.69 -14.14
CA GLN A 12 8.15 53.46 -12.84
C GLN A 12 7.08 52.38 -12.90
N SER A 13 6.21 52.37 -13.93
CA SER A 13 5.23 51.32 -14.15
C SER A 13 5.88 49.94 -14.37
N GLN A 14 6.91 49.88 -15.23
CA GLN A 14 7.66 48.65 -15.50
C GLN A 14 8.35 48.12 -14.23
N CYS A 15 8.94 49.00 -13.44
CA CYS A 15 9.54 48.58 -12.14
C CYS A 15 8.49 47.98 -11.18
N HIS A 16 7.31 48.63 -11.09
CA HIS A 16 6.24 48.13 -10.24
C HIS A 16 5.70 46.78 -10.70
N GLU A 17 5.53 46.61 -12.00
CA GLU A 17 5.09 45.35 -12.60
C GLU A 17 6.10 44.22 -12.41
N SER A 18 7.40 44.51 -12.59
CA SER A 18 8.48 43.55 -12.32
C SER A 18 8.53 43.18 -10.85
N GLN A 19 8.36 44.15 -9.95
CA GLN A 19 8.33 43.88 -8.48
C GLN A 19 7.14 42.95 -8.14
N LYS A 20 5.96 43.17 -8.71
CA LYS A 20 4.77 42.33 -8.52
C LYS A 20 5.02 40.90 -9.02
N THR A 21 5.60 40.76 -10.21
CA THR A 21 5.92 39.47 -10.82
C THR A 21 6.90 38.68 -9.96
N LEU A 22 7.98 39.33 -9.49
CA LEU A 22 8.97 38.71 -8.59
C LEU A 22 8.34 38.30 -7.25
N SER A 23 7.48 39.15 -6.68
CA SER A 23 6.78 38.81 -5.43
C SER A 23 5.86 37.58 -5.61
N ASN A 24 5.15 37.48 -6.73
CA ASN A 24 4.33 36.33 -7.04
C ASN A 24 5.19 35.06 -7.22
N CYS A 25 6.31 35.17 -7.92
CA CYS A 25 7.25 34.07 -8.10
C CYS A 25 7.78 33.55 -6.75
N ILE A 26 8.18 34.45 -5.85
CA ILE A 26 8.64 34.10 -4.50
C ILE A 26 7.53 33.37 -3.71
N ALA A 27 6.31 33.87 -3.79
CA ALA A 27 5.16 33.23 -3.11
C ALA A 27 4.89 31.83 -3.66
N SER A 28 4.91 31.64 -4.99
CA SER A 28 4.73 30.32 -5.62
C SER A 28 5.86 29.35 -5.24
N TRP A 29 7.10 29.82 -5.20
CA TRP A 29 8.24 29.04 -4.70
C TRP A 29 8.02 28.56 -3.26
N SER A 30 7.62 29.46 -2.37
CA SER A 30 7.37 29.13 -0.97
C SER A 30 6.25 28.09 -0.81
N GLN A 31 5.18 28.23 -1.57
CA GLN A 31 4.06 27.27 -1.56
C GLN A 31 4.49 25.90 -2.08
N PHE A 32 5.22 25.87 -3.20
CA PHE A 32 5.74 24.63 -3.77
C PHE A 32 6.70 23.91 -2.83
N THR A 33 7.71 24.62 -2.30
CA THR A 33 8.69 23.99 -1.40
C THR A 33 8.05 23.48 -0.12
N THR A 34 7.07 24.19 0.43
CA THR A 34 6.30 23.73 1.61
C THR A 34 5.53 22.45 1.31
N ALA A 35 4.84 22.37 0.17
CA ALA A 35 4.10 21.18 -0.26
C ALA A 35 5.06 20.01 -0.53
N LEU A 36 6.18 20.26 -1.21
CA LEU A 36 7.23 19.29 -1.49
C LEU A 36 7.78 18.65 -0.20
N ASP A 37 8.16 19.50 0.78
CA ASP A 37 8.71 19.03 2.05
C ASP A 37 7.67 18.28 2.89
N SER A 38 6.40 18.69 2.81
CA SER A 38 5.31 18.00 3.48
C SER A 38 5.09 16.60 2.91
N MET A 39 5.02 16.49 1.59
CA MET A 39 4.84 15.20 0.91
C MET A 39 6.04 14.27 1.12
N LYS A 40 7.27 14.81 1.06
CA LYS A 40 8.49 14.05 1.35
C LYS A 40 8.48 13.47 2.75
N ARG A 41 8.18 14.28 3.77
CA ARG A 41 8.09 13.81 5.17
C ARG A 41 7.02 12.74 5.35
N TRP A 42 5.88 12.87 4.67
CA TRP A 42 4.85 11.86 4.70
C TRP A 42 5.34 10.53 4.09
N ILE A 43 5.97 10.57 2.90
CA ILE A 43 6.55 9.38 2.25
C ILE A 43 7.57 8.70 3.17
N ASP A 44 8.51 9.46 3.75
CA ASP A 44 9.54 8.92 4.64
C ASP A 44 8.94 8.27 5.91
N HIS A 45 7.87 8.85 6.46
CA HIS A 45 7.16 8.28 7.60
C HIS A 45 6.36 7.03 7.21
N PHE A 46 5.66 7.09 6.09
CA PHE A 46 4.85 5.99 5.60
C PHE A 46 5.70 4.77 5.21
N GLN A 47 6.88 5.00 4.61
CA GLN A 47 7.85 3.92 4.31
C GLN A 47 8.24 3.13 5.56
N LYS A 48 8.39 3.80 6.70
CA LYS A 48 8.70 3.13 7.97
C LYS A 48 7.54 2.21 8.40
N LYS A 49 6.29 2.71 8.32
CA LYS A 49 5.11 1.88 8.62
C LYS A 49 5.03 0.64 7.72
N VAL A 50 5.32 0.80 6.42
CA VAL A 50 5.34 -0.30 5.45
C VAL A 50 6.41 -1.32 5.82
N ASN A 51 7.63 -0.87 6.10
CA ASN A 51 8.75 -1.74 6.49
C ASN A 51 8.43 -2.50 7.78
N ASP A 52 7.82 -1.86 8.77
CA ASP A 52 7.42 -2.49 10.03
C ASP A 52 6.39 -3.60 9.78
N GLU A 53 5.40 -3.35 8.92
CA GLU A 53 4.44 -4.40 8.56
C GLU A 53 5.09 -5.52 7.71
N GLN A 54 6.02 -5.21 6.82
CA GLN A 54 6.71 -6.23 6.02
C GLN A 54 7.61 -7.15 6.87
N SER A 55 8.22 -6.64 7.92
CA SER A 55 9.18 -7.37 8.76
C SER A 55 8.53 -8.44 9.66
N LYS A 56 7.21 -8.43 9.84
CA LYS A 56 6.50 -9.42 10.64
C LYS A 56 6.48 -10.77 9.93
N GLU A 57 7.04 -11.81 10.55
CA GLU A 57 7.12 -13.15 9.98
C GLU A 57 5.74 -13.84 9.94
N ASN A 58 4.99 -13.79 11.05
CA ASN A 58 3.68 -14.42 11.16
C ASN A 58 2.57 -13.38 11.01
N LYS A 59 1.81 -13.46 9.93
CA LYS A 59 0.69 -12.55 9.65
C LYS A 59 -0.60 -13.12 10.24
N THR A 60 -1.33 -12.25 10.94
CA THR A 60 -2.65 -12.54 11.51
C THR A 60 -3.76 -11.88 10.67
N PRO A 61 -5.02 -12.25 10.86
CA PRO A 61 -6.14 -11.53 10.24
C PRO A 61 -6.17 -10.04 10.62
N GLU A 62 -5.73 -9.68 11.84
CA GLU A 62 -5.63 -8.30 12.30
C GLU A 62 -4.53 -7.54 11.55
N ASP A 63 -3.42 -8.22 11.20
CA ASP A 63 -2.36 -7.62 10.36
C ASP A 63 -2.89 -7.33 8.95
N LEU A 64 -3.75 -8.20 8.40
CA LEU A 64 -4.40 -7.94 7.12
C LEU A 64 -5.26 -6.67 7.16
N VAL A 65 -6.05 -6.49 8.22
CA VAL A 65 -6.86 -5.28 8.40
C VAL A 65 -5.98 -4.04 8.47
N ARG A 66 -4.85 -4.09 9.21
CA ARG A 66 -3.88 -2.99 9.27
C ARG A 66 -3.26 -2.70 7.91
N CYS A 67 -2.84 -3.73 7.17
CA CYS A 67 -2.29 -3.54 5.81
C CYS A 67 -3.31 -2.87 4.88
N LYS A 68 -4.58 -3.26 4.92
CA LYS A 68 -5.66 -2.62 4.15
C LYS A 68 -5.86 -1.16 4.54
N SER A 69 -5.85 -0.86 5.85
CA SER A 69 -5.95 0.53 6.35
C SER A 69 -4.78 1.40 5.88
N LEU A 70 -3.56 0.86 5.79
CA LEU A 70 -2.42 1.58 5.23
C LEU A 70 -2.59 1.85 3.72
N VAL A 71 -3.16 0.93 2.94
CA VAL A 71 -3.49 1.20 1.54
C VAL A 71 -4.49 2.34 1.42
N GLU A 72 -5.52 2.38 2.25
CA GLU A 72 -6.49 3.48 2.29
C GLU A 72 -5.83 4.81 2.69
N GLU A 73 -4.96 4.81 3.72
CA GLU A 73 -4.17 6.00 4.12
C GLU A 73 -3.35 6.52 2.94
N ALA A 74 -2.70 5.63 2.17
CA ALA A 74 -1.94 6.02 0.98
C ALA A 74 -2.85 6.63 -0.10
N ILE A 75 -4.01 6.02 -0.37
CA ILE A 75 -4.96 6.53 -1.36
C ILE A 75 -5.48 7.93 -0.98
N GLN A 76 -5.69 8.20 0.31
CA GLN A 76 -6.12 9.50 0.82
C GLN A 76 -5.06 10.60 0.61
N GLN A 77 -3.79 10.25 0.39
CA GLN A 77 -2.73 11.22 0.07
C GLN A 77 -2.66 11.61 -1.42
N LYS A 78 -3.39 10.92 -2.29
CA LYS A 78 -3.40 11.23 -3.72
C LYS A 78 -3.76 12.69 -4.02
N PRO A 79 -4.81 13.29 -3.41
CA PRO A 79 -5.12 14.71 -3.64
C PRO A 79 -3.99 15.67 -3.22
N VAL A 80 -3.21 15.32 -2.20
CA VAL A 80 -2.06 16.14 -1.75
C VAL A 80 -0.94 16.08 -2.80
N LEU A 81 -0.74 14.94 -3.44
CA LEU A 81 0.21 14.80 -4.54
C LEU A 81 -0.26 15.55 -5.79
N GLU A 82 -1.56 15.54 -6.08
CA GLU A 82 -2.17 16.32 -7.17
C GLU A 82 -1.99 17.83 -6.92
N ASP A 83 -2.26 18.33 -5.71
CA ASP A 83 -2.02 19.72 -5.33
C ASP A 83 -0.54 20.13 -5.44
N LEU A 84 0.40 19.21 -5.13
CA LEU A 84 1.83 19.45 -5.37
C LEU A 84 2.14 19.61 -6.86
N ASN A 85 1.51 18.80 -7.73
CA ASN A 85 1.66 18.93 -9.18
C ASN A 85 1.15 20.27 -9.68
N ASP A 86 -0.04 20.70 -9.24
CA ASP A 86 -0.63 21.97 -9.63
C ASP A 86 0.27 23.16 -9.22
N LYS A 87 0.84 23.10 -8.01
CA LYS A 87 1.82 24.08 -7.53
C LYS A 87 3.11 24.06 -8.35
N CYS A 88 3.57 22.88 -8.79
CA CYS A 88 4.73 22.75 -9.67
C CYS A 88 4.46 23.41 -11.03
N GLU A 89 3.32 23.13 -11.67
CA GLU A 89 2.97 23.70 -12.96
C GLU A 89 2.82 25.23 -12.85
N ALA A 90 2.13 25.75 -11.83
CA ALA A 90 2.01 27.18 -11.58
C ALA A 90 3.39 27.86 -11.37
N LEU A 91 4.34 27.18 -10.74
CA LEU A 91 5.70 27.69 -10.60
C LEU A 91 6.45 27.69 -11.94
N LEU A 92 6.27 26.67 -12.78
CA LEU A 92 6.92 26.54 -14.08
C LEU A 92 6.44 27.58 -15.08
N GLU A 93 5.19 28.07 -14.96
CA GLU A 93 4.68 29.19 -15.73
C GLU A 93 5.42 30.52 -15.42
N LEU A 94 5.91 30.66 -14.18
CA LEU A 94 6.58 31.87 -13.71
C LEU A 94 8.11 31.78 -13.81
N SER A 95 8.67 30.57 -13.85
CA SER A 95 10.11 30.34 -13.85
C SER A 95 10.48 29.08 -14.64
N ALA A 96 11.52 29.16 -15.47
CA ALA A 96 12.04 28.01 -16.22
C ALA A 96 12.89 27.07 -15.32
N CYS A 97 12.28 26.52 -14.26
CA CYS A 97 12.98 25.71 -13.26
C CYS A 97 12.72 24.22 -13.43
N SER A 98 13.59 23.50 -14.15
CA SER A 98 13.51 22.02 -14.31
C SER A 98 13.60 21.27 -12.99
N TRP A 99 14.34 21.82 -12.01
CA TRP A 99 14.51 21.19 -10.68
C TRP A 99 13.16 20.90 -9.99
N ALA A 100 12.21 21.82 -10.05
CA ALA A 100 10.89 21.63 -9.44
C ALA A 100 10.16 20.43 -10.07
N ARG A 101 10.19 20.33 -11.38
CA ARG A 101 9.60 19.19 -12.13
C ARG A 101 10.27 17.89 -11.77
N ASP A 102 11.62 17.85 -11.75
CA ASP A 102 12.38 16.65 -11.40
C ASP A 102 12.05 16.15 -9.98
N LYS A 103 11.92 17.08 -9.02
CA LYS A 103 11.56 16.72 -7.64
C LYS A 103 10.14 16.20 -7.53
N THR A 104 9.20 16.79 -8.24
CA THR A 104 7.81 16.33 -8.28
C THR A 104 7.71 14.93 -8.88
N VAL A 105 8.38 14.67 -10.01
CA VAL A 105 8.44 13.33 -10.64
C VAL A 105 9.06 12.30 -9.71
N GLN A 106 10.14 12.65 -9.00
CA GLN A 106 10.77 11.75 -8.02
C GLN A 106 9.79 11.36 -6.90
N LEU A 107 9.03 12.32 -6.35
CA LEU A 107 8.04 12.03 -5.30
C LEU A 107 6.85 11.23 -5.82
N GLN A 108 6.39 11.50 -7.04
CA GLN A 108 5.34 10.69 -7.68
C GLN A 108 5.77 9.25 -7.84
N SER A 109 7.00 9.01 -8.31
CA SER A 109 7.55 7.66 -8.47
C SER A 109 7.67 6.96 -7.12
N ALA A 110 8.15 7.65 -6.08
CA ALA A 110 8.25 7.09 -4.74
C ALA A 110 6.87 6.73 -4.15
N TYR A 111 5.89 7.61 -4.29
CA TYR A 111 4.50 7.36 -3.87
C TYR A 111 3.89 6.15 -4.59
N THR A 112 4.05 6.07 -5.91
CA THR A 112 3.52 4.97 -6.72
C THR A 112 4.15 3.64 -6.33
N SER A 113 5.47 3.62 -6.10
CA SER A 113 6.18 2.43 -5.62
C SER A 113 5.64 1.96 -4.27
N LEU A 114 5.50 2.88 -3.30
CA LEU A 114 4.95 2.57 -1.98
C LEU A 114 3.54 1.98 -2.04
N LEU A 115 2.67 2.58 -2.84
CA LEU A 115 1.30 2.09 -3.02
C LEU A 115 1.29 0.68 -3.62
N THR A 116 2.11 0.44 -4.64
CA THR A 116 2.25 -0.87 -5.29
C THR A 116 2.78 -1.92 -4.32
N ASP A 117 3.81 -1.58 -3.52
CA ASP A 117 4.40 -2.46 -2.52
C ASP A 117 3.39 -2.86 -1.44
N MET A 118 2.57 -1.91 -0.98
CA MET A 118 1.51 -2.17 -0.02
C MET A 118 0.39 -3.04 -0.58
N GLN A 119 -0.06 -2.79 -1.80
CA GLN A 119 -1.06 -3.63 -2.46
C GLN A 119 -0.54 -5.06 -2.66
N GLY A 120 0.73 -5.20 -3.05
CA GLY A 120 1.39 -6.50 -3.15
C GLY A 120 1.52 -7.20 -1.79
N LEU A 121 1.77 -6.45 -0.71
CA LEU A 121 1.79 -7.01 0.65
C LEU A 121 0.41 -7.52 1.05
N VAL A 122 -0.65 -6.74 0.84
CA VAL A 122 -2.04 -7.17 1.13
C VAL A 122 -2.36 -8.47 0.40
N SER A 123 -2.09 -8.55 -0.90
CA SER A 123 -2.37 -9.75 -1.70
C SER A 123 -1.61 -10.99 -1.19
N ARG A 124 -0.34 -10.82 -0.79
CA ARG A 124 0.45 -11.92 -0.19
C ARG A 124 -0.11 -12.38 1.15
N VAL A 125 -0.50 -11.44 2.02
CA VAL A 125 -1.08 -11.76 3.33
C VAL A 125 -2.42 -12.46 3.17
N GLU A 126 -3.29 -12.00 2.28
CA GLU A 126 -4.58 -12.64 1.97
C GLU A 126 -4.39 -14.08 1.51
N LYS A 127 -3.47 -14.30 0.58
CA LYS A 127 -3.16 -15.64 0.08
C LYS A 127 -2.66 -16.55 1.20
N ASN A 128 -1.69 -16.10 1.99
CA ASN A 128 -1.12 -16.89 3.07
C ASN A 128 -2.17 -17.29 4.12
N LEU A 129 -3.09 -16.38 4.47
CA LEU A 129 -4.18 -16.67 5.41
C LEU A 129 -5.19 -17.66 4.82
N SER A 130 -5.49 -17.57 3.52
CA SER A 130 -6.35 -18.53 2.81
C SER A 130 -5.71 -19.91 2.80
N ASP A 131 -4.46 -20.01 2.37
CA ASP A 131 -3.71 -21.28 2.30
C ASP A 131 -3.62 -21.93 3.71
N HIS A 132 -3.40 -21.13 4.76
CA HIS A 132 -3.38 -21.63 6.14
C HIS A 132 -4.75 -22.15 6.59
N THR A 133 -5.84 -21.48 6.21
CA THR A 133 -7.20 -21.91 6.53
C THR A 133 -7.53 -23.21 5.84
N GLU A 134 -7.17 -23.37 4.57
CA GLU A 134 -7.34 -24.61 3.81
C GLU A 134 -6.53 -25.76 4.41
N PHE A 135 -5.28 -25.48 4.82
CA PHE A 135 -4.45 -26.48 5.51
C PHE A 135 -5.09 -26.96 6.81
N LEU A 136 -5.60 -26.03 7.65
CA LEU A 136 -6.26 -26.42 8.91
C LEU A 136 -7.51 -27.25 8.67
N LYS A 137 -8.28 -26.95 7.62
CA LYS A 137 -9.44 -27.73 7.23
C LYS A 137 -9.04 -29.15 6.81
N ALA A 138 -8.09 -29.27 5.89
CA ALA A 138 -7.59 -30.57 5.42
C ALA A 138 -6.98 -31.41 6.58
N LYS A 139 -6.23 -30.75 7.48
CA LYS A 139 -5.70 -31.38 8.69
C LYS A 139 -6.81 -31.95 9.56
N LYS A 140 -7.86 -31.17 9.82
CA LYS A 140 -8.99 -31.63 10.63
C LYS A 140 -9.73 -32.80 9.96
N GLU A 141 -9.97 -32.74 8.67
CA GLU A 141 -10.59 -33.83 7.90
C GLU A 141 -9.77 -35.13 8.00
N MET A 142 -8.43 -35.02 7.92
CA MET A 142 -7.53 -36.15 8.07
C MET A 142 -7.53 -36.70 9.51
N GLU A 143 -7.53 -35.84 10.53
CA GLU A 143 -7.63 -36.25 11.95
C GLU A 143 -8.95 -36.97 12.22
N ASP A 144 -10.08 -36.49 11.68
CA ASP A 144 -11.38 -37.11 11.82
C ASP A 144 -11.42 -38.46 11.09
N TRP A 145 -10.86 -38.56 9.89
CA TRP A 145 -10.75 -39.83 9.17
C TRP A 145 -9.89 -40.84 9.95
N LEU A 146 -8.73 -40.42 10.46
CA LEU A 146 -7.86 -41.30 11.29
C LEU A 146 -8.57 -41.79 12.55
N ARG A 147 -9.38 -40.97 13.20
CA ARG A 147 -10.17 -41.34 14.36
C ARG A 147 -11.19 -42.42 14.03
N ILE A 148 -11.92 -42.27 12.91
CA ILE A 148 -12.89 -43.26 12.43
C ILE A 148 -12.18 -44.57 12.05
N ALA A 149 -11.09 -44.48 11.28
CA ALA A 149 -10.32 -45.65 10.86
C ALA A 149 -9.76 -46.45 12.06
N ARG A 150 -9.22 -45.76 13.08
CA ARG A 150 -8.77 -46.41 14.33
C ARG A 150 -9.90 -47.09 15.07
N GLY A 151 -11.08 -46.45 15.16
CA GLY A 151 -12.29 -47.05 15.75
C GLY A 151 -12.67 -48.33 15.03
N SER A 152 -12.75 -48.29 13.69
CA SER A 152 -13.07 -49.45 12.88
C SER A 152 -12.09 -50.59 13.02
N VAL A 153 -10.77 -50.28 13.09
CA VAL A 153 -9.73 -51.31 13.37
C VAL A 153 -9.90 -51.89 14.75
N GLN A 154 -10.16 -51.06 15.77
CA GLN A 154 -10.34 -51.50 17.14
C GLN A 154 -11.59 -52.41 17.31
N ASP A 155 -12.68 -52.08 16.61
CA ASP A 155 -13.89 -52.89 16.57
C ASP A 155 -13.71 -54.25 15.87
N CYS A 156 -12.65 -54.37 15.05
CA CYS A 156 -12.26 -55.61 14.39
C CYS A 156 -11.23 -56.40 15.20
N MET A 157 -10.67 -55.87 16.31
CA MET A 157 -9.76 -56.53 17.21
C MET A 157 -10.57 -57.40 18.20
N GLY A 158 -10.90 -58.60 17.83
CA GLY A 158 -11.62 -59.55 18.67
C GLY A 158 -11.46 -60.99 18.17
N VAL A 159 -11.88 -61.93 18.96
CA VAL A 159 -11.93 -63.35 18.58
C VAL A 159 -13.40 -63.72 18.45
N GLY A 160 -13.82 -64.05 17.23
CA GLY A 160 -15.19 -64.47 16.90
C GLY A 160 -15.20 -65.71 16.01
N ASP A 161 -16.40 -66.13 15.62
CA ASP A 161 -16.59 -67.24 14.68
C ASP A 161 -16.32 -66.79 13.22
N ALA A 162 -16.49 -67.71 12.29
CA ALA A 162 -16.25 -67.45 10.85
C ALA A 162 -17.20 -66.39 10.25
N GLU A 163 -18.39 -66.21 10.81
CA GLU A 163 -19.38 -65.25 10.37
C GLU A 163 -19.02 -63.85 10.85
N TRP A 164 -18.61 -63.72 12.11
CA TRP A 164 -18.02 -62.48 12.66
C TRP A 164 -16.79 -62.03 11.87
N ALA A 165 -15.87 -62.95 11.51
CA ALA A 165 -14.68 -62.63 10.75
C ALA A 165 -15.01 -62.10 9.32
N LYS A 166 -16.03 -62.64 8.67
CA LYS A 166 -16.50 -62.17 7.37
C LYS A 166 -17.10 -60.77 7.45
N ASP A 167 -17.95 -60.50 8.44
CA ASP A 167 -18.56 -59.19 8.67
C ASP A 167 -17.49 -58.11 8.92
N LYS A 168 -16.47 -58.44 9.77
CA LYS A 168 -15.39 -57.53 10.04
C LYS A 168 -14.46 -57.27 8.84
N LEU A 169 -14.26 -58.28 8.01
CA LEU A 169 -13.51 -58.15 6.76
C LEU A 169 -14.19 -57.17 5.73
N GLU A 170 -15.55 -57.24 5.65
CA GLU A 170 -16.29 -56.28 4.83
C GLU A 170 -16.23 -54.87 5.39
N THR A 171 -16.33 -54.72 6.70
CA THR A 171 -16.18 -53.41 7.39
C THR A 171 -14.84 -52.73 7.08
N ILE A 172 -13.73 -53.48 7.12
CA ILE A 172 -12.38 -52.96 6.80
C ILE A 172 -12.26 -52.58 5.30
N LYS A 173 -12.91 -53.32 4.40
CA LYS A 173 -12.88 -53.03 2.96
C LYS A 173 -13.56 -51.72 2.59
N VAL A 174 -14.60 -51.32 3.33
CA VAL A 174 -15.34 -50.08 3.13
C VAL A 174 -14.54 -48.87 3.66
N CYS A 175 -13.56 -49.06 4.54
CA CYS A 175 -12.69 -48.01 5.05
C CYS A 175 -11.47 -47.69 4.14
N ASN A 176 -11.28 -48.39 3.03
CA ASN A 176 -10.28 -48.16 2.00
C ASN A 176 -10.86 -47.39 0.82
#